data_1f66ef7c12e370fa76ddaf0cd95df11c
#
_entry.id   1f66ef7c12e370fa76ddaf0cd95df11c
#
_cell.length_a   1.000
_cell.length_b   1.000
_cell.length_c   1.000
_cell.angle_alpha   90.00
_cell.angle_beta   90.00
_cell.angle_gamma   90.00
#
_symmetry.space_group_name_H-M   'P 1'
#
loop_
_entity.id
_entity.type
_entity.pdbx_description
1 polymer ?
#
loop_
_entity_poly.entity_id
_entity_poly.type
_entity_poly.pdbx_seq_one_letter_code
_entity_poly.pdbx_strand_id
1 'polypeptide(L)'
;MKRWMEWALVGLLGAGASGAWAQADALQVRSWAAACANCHGTAGVAQPGMESLAGVPKEELAKKMLDFKAGRKPATIMHQLAKGYTDEQLEQLAAYFAALKK
;
A
#
# COMPACT_ATOMS: atom_id res chain seq x y z
N MET A 1 -12.70 -16.80 49.83
CA MET A 1 -12.25 -15.61 49.91
C MET A 1 -11.17 -15.22 49.03
N LYS A 2 -10.46 -15.96 48.38
CA LYS A 2 -9.44 -15.55 47.64
C LYS A 2 -9.67 -15.46 46.21
N ARG A 3 -10.80 -15.71 45.72
CA ARG A 3 -11.04 -15.73 44.33
C ARG A 3 -11.12 -14.43 43.70
N TRP A 4 -11.22 -13.38 44.33
CA TRP A 4 -11.37 -12.12 43.70
C TRP A 4 -10.18 -11.65 42.96
N MET A 5 -9.03 -12.19 43.25
CA MET A 5 -7.89 -11.72 42.64
C MET A 5 -7.78 -12.11 41.21
N GLU A 6 -8.50 -13.09 40.80
CA GLU A 6 -8.39 -13.58 39.49
C GLU A 6 -9.02 -12.72 38.45
N TRP A 7 -9.86 -11.84 38.88
CA TRP A 7 -10.57 -11.02 37.91
C TRP A 7 -9.75 -9.91 37.33
N ALA A 8 -8.69 -9.53 37.98
CA ALA A 8 -7.94 -8.40 37.52
C ALA A 8 -7.13 -8.67 36.25
N LEU A 9 -6.90 -9.93 35.97
CA LEU A 9 -6.07 -10.27 34.84
C LEU A 9 -6.78 -10.19 33.50
N VAL A 10 -8.07 -10.31 33.53
CA VAL A 10 -8.83 -10.37 32.29
C VAL A 10 -8.80 -9.09 31.50
N GLY A 11 -8.75 -7.97 32.19
CA GLY A 11 -8.80 -6.70 31.49
C GLY A 11 -7.59 -6.34 30.69
N LEU A 12 -6.47 -7.01 30.92
CA LEU A 12 -5.27 -6.65 30.23
C LEU A 12 -5.18 -7.19 28.80
N LEU A 13 -5.93 -8.23 28.52
CA LEU A 13 -5.84 -8.84 27.22
C LEU A 13 -6.45 -8.06 26.08
N GLY A 14 -7.34 -7.16 26.38
CA GLY A 14 -7.97 -6.40 25.32
C GLY A 14 -7.17 -5.25 24.79
N ALA A 15 -6.13 -4.85 25.50
CA ALA A 15 -5.42 -3.65 25.15
C ALA A 15 -4.53 -3.79 23.89
N GLY A 16 -4.12 -5.00 23.58
CA GLY A 16 -3.18 -5.17 22.48
C GLY A 16 -3.80 -5.28 21.10
N ALA A 17 -5.11 -5.33 21.01
CA ALA A 17 -5.74 -5.56 19.72
C ALA A 17 -5.93 -4.32 18.87
N SER A 18 -5.85 -3.14 19.46
CA SER A 18 -6.22 -1.94 18.73
C SER A 18 -5.22 -1.52 17.68
N GLY A 19 -3.97 -1.95 17.75
CA GLY A 19 -2.99 -1.55 16.77
C GLY A 19 -3.09 -2.29 15.45
N ALA A 20 -3.86 -3.36 15.40
CA ALA A 20 -3.89 -4.21 14.21
C ALA A 20 -4.58 -3.56 13.01
N TRP A 21 -5.28 -2.48 13.22
CA TRP A 21 -6.02 -1.83 12.15
C TRP A 21 -5.26 -0.72 11.47
N ALA A 22 -4.16 -0.31 12.02
CA ALA A 22 -3.57 0.95 11.63
C ALA A 22 -3.00 0.96 10.23
N GLN A 23 -2.36 -0.12 9.80
CA GLN A 23 -1.69 -0.14 8.51
C GLN A 23 -1.68 -1.52 7.92
N ALA A 24 -1.60 -1.58 6.60
CA ALA A 24 -1.38 -2.83 5.92
C ALA A 24 0.05 -3.28 6.15
N ASP A 25 0.27 -4.58 6.35
CA ASP A 25 1.62 -5.09 6.50
C ASP A 25 2.29 -5.23 5.13
N ALA A 26 3.58 -5.53 5.15
CA ALA A 26 4.37 -5.59 3.93
C ALA A 26 3.87 -6.63 2.93
N LEU A 27 3.34 -7.74 3.41
CA LEU A 27 2.81 -8.77 2.52
C LEU A 27 1.56 -8.30 1.82
N GLN A 28 0.73 -7.56 2.51
CA GLN A 28 -0.49 -7.06 1.90
C GLN A 28 -0.19 -6.02 0.82
N VAL A 29 0.73 -5.11 1.09
CA VAL A 29 1.13 -4.12 0.09
C VAL A 29 1.73 -4.82 -1.13
N ARG A 30 2.54 -5.83 -0.90
CA ARG A 30 3.12 -6.61 -2.00
C ARG A 30 2.03 -7.30 -2.82
N SER A 31 0.99 -7.76 -2.18
CA SER A 31 -0.13 -8.37 -2.89
C SER A 31 -0.85 -7.36 -3.78
N TRP A 32 -1.05 -6.17 -3.29
CA TRP A 32 -1.64 -5.11 -4.13
C TRP A 32 -0.71 -4.78 -5.29
N ALA A 33 0.58 -4.70 -5.03
CA ALA A 33 1.55 -4.35 -6.06
C ALA A 33 1.62 -5.39 -7.17
N ALA A 34 1.25 -6.63 -6.87
CA ALA A 34 1.29 -7.69 -7.86
C ALA A 34 0.41 -7.39 -9.07
N ALA A 35 -0.70 -6.69 -8.87
CA ALA A 35 -1.57 -6.32 -9.97
C ALA A 35 -0.90 -5.31 -10.91
N CYS A 36 0.02 -4.51 -10.40
CA CYS A 36 0.73 -3.52 -11.20
C CYS A 36 1.76 -4.18 -12.11
N ALA A 37 2.22 -5.37 -11.74
CA ALA A 37 3.27 -6.06 -12.49
C ALA A 37 2.83 -6.45 -13.90
N ASN A 38 1.55 -6.59 -14.14
CA ASN A 38 1.07 -6.95 -15.46
C ASN A 38 1.52 -5.96 -16.53
N CYS A 39 1.64 -4.70 -16.19
CA CYS A 39 2.07 -3.67 -17.13
C CYS A 39 3.42 -3.09 -16.78
N HIS A 40 3.73 -2.98 -15.48
CA HIS A 40 4.93 -2.28 -15.03
C HIS A 40 6.09 -3.21 -14.66
N GLY A 41 5.94 -4.52 -14.87
CA GLY A 41 7.03 -5.47 -14.65
C GLY A 41 7.04 -6.07 -13.26
N THR A 42 7.51 -7.30 -13.15
CA THR A 42 7.45 -8.08 -11.91
C THR A 42 8.12 -7.39 -10.72
N ALA A 43 9.24 -6.74 -10.96
CA ALA A 43 9.94 -6.01 -9.90
C ALA A 43 9.86 -4.49 -10.16
N GLY A 44 8.83 -4.04 -10.84
CA GLY A 44 8.67 -2.62 -11.16
C GLY A 44 9.55 -2.15 -12.31
N VAL A 45 10.22 -3.07 -13.01
CA VAL A 45 11.04 -2.74 -14.17
C VAL A 45 10.28 -3.16 -15.41
N ALA A 46 9.77 -2.20 -16.14
CA ALA A 46 8.84 -2.45 -17.23
C ALA A 46 9.55 -2.79 -18.55
N GLN A 47 8.82 -3.45 -19.43
CA GLN A 47 9.25 -3.63 -20.81
C GLN A 47 9.23 -2.30 -21.55
N PRO A 48 9.96 -2.18 -22.67
CA PRO A 48 9.94 -0.95 -23.45
C PRO A 48 8.51 -0.53 -23.82
N GLY A 49 8.24 0.74 -23.70
CA GLY A 49 6.92 1.29 -23.97
C GLY A 49 6.05 1.48 -22.74
N MET A 50 6.46 0.92 -21.60
CA MET A 50 5.75 1.10 -20.34
C MET A 50 6.68 1.77 -19.34
N GLU A 51 6.10 2.45 -18.37
CA GLU A 51 6.88 3.18 -17.38
C GLU A 51 7.31 2.24 -16.25
N SER A 52 8.60 2.26 -15.92
CA SER A 52 9.11 1.52 -14.78
C SER A 52 8.84 2.30 -13.51
N LEU A 53 8.53 1.57 -12.44
CA LEU A 53 8.21 2.16 -11.15
C LEU A 53 9.31 1.96 -10.11
N ALA A 54 10.18 0.97 -10.31
CA ALA A 54 11.22 0.63 -9.34
C ALA A 54 12.19 1.79 -9.17
N GLY A 55 12.43 2.18 -7.92
CA GLY A 55 13.42 3.20 -7.61
C GLY A 55 13.01 4.62 -7.93
N VAL A 56 11.79 4.85 -8.38
CA VAL A 56 11.28 6.22 -8.58
C VAL A 56 10.95 6.79 -7.20
N PRO A 57 11.26 8.05 -6.92
CA PRO A 57 10.99 8.61 -5.59
C PRO A 57 9.52 8.46 -5.18
N LYS A 58 9.31 8.15 -3.92
CA LYS A 58 7.97 7.91 -3.40
C LYS A 58 7.03 9.07 -3.67
N GLU A 59 7.48 10.29 -3.46
CA GLU A 59 6.63 11.46 -3.63
C GLU A 59 6.18 11.62 -5.06
N GLU A 60 7.04 11.30 -5.99
CA GLU A 60 6.71 11.38 -7.40
C GLU A 60 5.67 10.33 -7.78
N LEU A 61 5.87 9.08 -7.32
CA LEU A 61 4.91 8.01 -7.59
C LEU A 61 3.56 8.30 -6.96
N ALA A 62 3.56 8.75 -5.71
CA ALA A 62 2.31 9.06 -5.01
C ALA A 62 1.55 10.16 -5.73
N LYS A 63 2.25 11.20 -6.15
CA LYS A 63 1.60 12.30 -6.85
C LYS A 63 0.99 11.84 -8.16
N LYS A 64 1.71 11.04 -8.92
CA LYS A 64 1.16 10.54 -10.18
C LYS A 64 -0.08 9.70 -9.97
N MET A 65 -0.07 8.81 -8.99
CA MET A 65 -1.22 7.96 -8.73
C MET A 65 -2.41 8.75 -8.22
N LEU A 66 -2.19 9.74 -7.38
CA LEU A 66 -3.27 10.59 -6.90
C LEU A 66 -3.81 11.45 -8.02
N ASP A 67 -2.97 11.91 -8.92
CA ASP A 67 -3.42 12.67 -10.08
C ASP A 67 -4.26 11.82 -11.03
N PHE A 68 -3.87 10.56 -11.25
CA PHE A 68 -4.70 9.65 -12.03
C PHE A 68 -6.04 9.42 -11.36
N LYS A 69 -6.04 9.18 -10.06
CA LYS A 69 -7.27 8.91 -9.31
C LYS A 69 -8.23 10.10 -9.39
N ALA A 70 -7.71 11.30 -9.31
CA ALA A 70 -8.51 12.51 -9.33
C ALA A 70 -8.87 12.99 -10.74
N GLY A 71 -8.35 12.32 -11.76
CA GLY A 71 -8.62 12.73 -13.15
C GLY A 71 -7.82 13.91 -13.64
N ARG A 72 -6.76 14.30 -12.92
CA ARG A 72 -5.94 15.44 -13.32
C ARG A 72 -4.87 15.10 -14.32
N LYS A 73 -4.58 13.81 -14.50
CA LYS A 73 -3.55 13.36 -15.43
C LYS A 73 -4.17 12.43 -16.46
N PRO A 74 -3.91 12.66 -17.74
CA PRO A 74 -4.47 11.77 -18.78
C PRO A 74 -3.86 10.38 -18.69
N ALA A 75 -4.67 9.38 -18.94
CA ALA A 75 -4.22 7.99 -18.91
C ALA A 75 -5.18 7.12 -19.71
N THR A 76 -4.69 5.98 -20.16
CA THR A 76 -5.52 4.99 -20.81
C THR A 76 -6.31 4.17 -19.79
N ILE A 77 -5.66 3.73 -18.72
CA ILE A 77 -6.30 2.86 -17.74
C ILE A 77 -5.96 3.22 -16.29
N MET A 78 -4.82 3.91 -16.06
CA MET A 78 -4.40 4.19 -14.69
C MET A 78 -5.42 4.99 -13.89
N HIS A 79 -6.19 5.86 -14.53
CA HIS A 79 -7.22 6.62 -13.81
C HIS A 79 -8.28 5.69 -13.21
N GLN A 80 -8.60 4.58 -13.88
CA GLN A 80 -9.54 3.62 -13.32
C GLN A 80 -8.88 2.72 -12.27
N LEU A 81 -7.66 2.29 -12.50
CA LEU A 81 -6.97 1.44 -11.54
C LEU A 81 -6.73 2.17 -10.23
N ALA A 82 -6.32 3.42 -10.30
CA ALA A 82 -6.03 4.19 -9.09
C ALA A 82 -7.28 4.44 -8.25
N LYS A 83 -8.45 4.51 -8.88
CA LYS A 83 -9.70 4.70 -8.14
C LYS A 83 -10.05 3.51 -7.25
N GLY A 84 -9.48 2.37 -7.49
CA GLY A 84 -9.73 1.19 -6.69
C GLY A 84 -8.99 1.17 -5.35
N TYR A 85 -8.17 2.18 -5.08
CA TYR A 85 -7.38 2.23 -3.86
C TYR A 85 -7.65 3.52 -3.10
N THR A 86 -7.50 3.48 -1.78
CA THR A 86 -7.56 4.70 -0.98
C THR A 86 -6.27 5.49 -1.19
N ASP A 87 -6.29 6.76 -0.81
CA ASP A 87 -5.09 7.59 -0.91
C ASP A 87 -3.94 6.99 -0.10
N GLU A 88 -4.24 6.45 1.08
CA GLU A 88 -3.22 5.82 1.91
C GLU A 88 -2.65 4.57 1.27
N GLN A 89 -3.49 3.76 0.63
CA GLN A 89 -3.02 2.59 -0.09
C GLN A 89 -2.12 2.99 -1.26
N LEU A 90 -2.46 4.05 -1.96
CA LEU A 90 -1.62 4.53 -3.05
C LEU A 90 -0.26 5.02 -2.54
N GLU A 91 -0.24 5.67 -1.39
CA GLU A 91 1.02 6.09 -0.80
C GLU A 91 1.86 4.90 -0.36
N GLN A 92 1.24 3.85 0.16
CA GLN A 92 1.95 2.64 0.54
C GLN A 92 2.51 1.91 -0.69
N LEU A 93 1.75 1.88 -1.77
CA LEU A 93 2.24 1.32 -3.03
C LEU A 93 3.42 2.14 -3.57
N ALA A 94 3.33 3.45 -3.47
CA ALA A 94 4.43 4.32 -3.91
C ALA A 94 5.70 4.03 -3.12
N ALA A 95 5.57 3.86 -1.81
CA ALA A 95 6.72 3.53 -0.97
C ALA A 95 7.31 2.17 -1.35
N TYR A 96 6.45 1.21 -1.65
CA TYR A 96 6.90 -0.12 -2.03
C TYR A 96 7.76 -0.08 -3.29
N PHE A 97 7.26 0.56 -4.35
CA PHE A 97 8.01 0.61 -5.60
C PHE A 97 9.25 1.49 -5.49
N ALA A 98 9.19 2.57 -4.73
CA ALA A 98 10.34 3.43 -4.53
C ALA A 98 11.52 2.69 -3.87
N ALA A 99 11.23 1.71 -3.05
CA ALA A 99 12.24 0.95 -2.35
C ALA A 99 12.85 -0.17 -3.19
N LEU A 100 12.29 -0.49 -4.32
CA LEU A 100 12.82 -1.54 -5.19
C LEU A 100 14.00 -1.02 -5.99
N LYS A 101 14.94 -1.90 -6.26
CA LYS A 101 16.10 -1.53 -7.07
C LYS A 101 15.75 -1.63 -8.55
N LYS A 102 16.30 -0.69 -9.30
CA LYS A 102 16.11 -0.70 -10.74
C LYS A 102 16.81 -1.86 -11.40
#